data_c38989c5cc5e4d3c9042204f9c2dfbbb
#
_entry.id   c38989c5cc5e4d3c9042204f9c2dfbbb
#
_cell.length_a   1.000
_cell.length_b   1.000
_cell.length_c   1.000
_cell.angle_alpha   90.00
_cell.angle_beta   90.00
_cell.angle_gamma   90.00
#
_symmetry.space_group_name_H-M   'P 1'
#
loop_
_entity.id
_entity.type
_entity.pdbx_description
1 polymer ?
#
loop_
_entity_poly.entity_id
_entity_poly.type
_entity_poly.pdbx_seq_one_letter_code
_entity_poly.pdbx_strand_id
1 'polypeptide(L)'
;DVDIEGPRIEDNAIIYAKGTQKNHEALRDAGLYGMSLPRQYGGLNFSYVPYVMAAEIVSRGDCGFANIWGLQDCAETIYEFASEEIKNEYLPRINKGATCSMDLTEPDAGSDLQAVRLKATYDEAAGVWRLNGVKRFITNGDADIKLVLARSEEGTSDGRGLSYFVYDRANKAVTVRRIENKLGIKGSPTAELVFNNAPAQIVGDRKLGLIKYVMSLMNGARQGEGAQ
;
A
#
# COMPACT_ATOMS: atom_id res chain seq x y z
N ASP A 1 -4.12 -4.38 -24.80
CA ASP A 1 -3.30 -5.18 -23.90
C ASP A 1 -2.55 -4.25 -22.94
N VAL A 2 -2.85 -4.34 -21.64
CA VAL A 2 -2.32 -3.46 -20.59
C VAL A 2 -0.81 -3.59 -20.42
N ASP A 3 -0.24 -4.76 -20.66
CA ASP A 3 1.20 -4.99 -20.54
C ASP A 3 1.99 -4.41 -21.72
N ILE A 4 1.35 -4.28 -22.89
CA ILE A 4 1.96 -3.62 -24.06
C ILE A 4 1.92 -2.10 -23.91
N GLU A 5 0.78 -1.53 -23.53
CA GLU A 5 0.65 -0.09 -23.28
C GLU A 5 1.51 0.32 -22.10
N GLY A 6 1.40 -0.41 -20.99
CA GLY A 6 2.14 -0.19 -19.75
C GLY A 6 1.82 1.13 -19.05
N PRO A 7 2.23 1.27 -17.79
CA PRO A 7 2.18 2.54 -17.06
C PRO A 7 3.36 3.44 -17.46
N ARG A 8 3.18 4.77 -17.36
CA ARG A 8 4.22 5.77 -17.58
C ARG A 8 4.17 6.86 -16.51
N ILE A 9 5.24 7.63 -16.37
CA ILE A 9 5.30 8.75 -15.43
C ILE A 9 5.08 10.04 -16.22
N GLU A 10 4.15 10.87 -15.77
CA GLU A 10 3.92 12.24 -16.23
C GLU A 10 3.69 13.14 -15.00
N ASP A 11 4.41 14.25 -14.90
CA ASP A 11 4.27 15.24 -13.82
C ASP A 11 4.25 14.66 -12.41
N ASN A 12 5.18 13.72 -12.15
CA ASN A 12 5.30 13.02 -10.86
C ASN A 12 4.08 12.14 -10.50
N ALA A 13 3.27 11.76 -11.48
CA ALA A 13 2.15 10.85 -11.33
C ALA A 13 2.32 9.64 -12.25
N ILE A 14 1.80 8.50 -11.84
CA ILE A 14 1.72 7.32 -12.70
C ILE A 14 0.43 7.39 -13.50
N ILE A 15 0.57 7.40 -14.82
CA ILE A 15 -0.54 7.27 -15.75
C ILE A 15 -0.66 5.79 -16.11
N TYR A 16 -1.74 5.17 -15.71
CA TYR A 16 -2.02 3.76 -15.96
C TYR A 16 -2.47 3.52 -17.40
N ALA A 17 -2.26 2.31 -17.89
CA ALA A 17 -2.84 1.86 -19.14
C ALA A 17 -4.37 2.00 -19.12
N LYS A 18 -4.97 2.31 -20.27
CA LYS A 18 -6.44 2.50 -20.38
C LYS A 18 -7.23 1.28 -19.90
N GLY A 19 -6.72 0.07 -20.17
CA GLY A 19 -7.34 -1.16 -19.68
C GLY A 19 -7.35 -1.25 -18.17
N THR A 20 -6.22 -0.91 -17.52
CA THR A 20 -6.10 -0.87 -16.05
C THR A 20 -7.10 0.11 -15.44
N GLN A 21 -7.24 1.32 -16.02
CA GLN A 21 -8.21 2.31 -15.55
C GLN A 21 -9.66 1.80 -15.66
N LYS A 22 -10.03 1.19 -16.80
CA LYS A 22 -11.35 0.60 -17.00
C LYS A 22 -11.66 -0.52 -16.01
N ASN A 23 -10.68 -1.39 -15.73
CA ASN A 23 -10.83 -2.47 -14.76
C ASN A 23 -11.05 -1.90 -13.35
N HIS A 24 -10.27 -0.88 -12.99
CA HIS A 24 -10.43 -0.18 -11.71
C HIS A 24 -11.83 0.43 -11.57
N GLU A 25 -12.31 1.17 -12.57
CA GLU A 25 -13.64 1.77 -12.58
C GLU A 25 -14.73 0.71 -12.48
N ALA A 26 -14.63 -0.38 -13.24
CA ALA A 26 -15.61 -1.46 -13.25
C ALA A 26 -15.73 -2.14 -11.87
N LEU A 27 -14.60 -2.45 -11.21
CA LEU A 27 -14.65 -3.08 -9.88
C LEU A 27 -15.06 -2.09 -8.79
N ARG A 28 -14.70 -0.81 -8.91
CA ARG A 28 -15.20 0.25 -8.03
C ARG A 28 -16.72 0.39 -8.12
N ASP A 29 -17.25 0.48 -9.34
CA ASP A 29 -18.67 0.68 -9.60
C ASP A 29 -19.51 -0.58 -9.24
N ALA A 30 -18.89 -1.77 -9.31
CA ALA A 30 -19.46 -3.02 -8.80
C ALA A 30 -19.40 -3.15 -7.26
N GLY A 31 -18.77 -2.20 -6.54
CA GLY A 31 -18.64 -2.23 -5.09
C GLY A 31 -17.68 -3.31 -4.57
N LEU A 32 -16.69 -3.72 -5.37
CA LEU A 32 -15.74 -4.79 -5.04
C LEU A 32 -14.42 -4.27 -4.43
N TYR A 33 -14.45 -3.09 -3.82
CA TYR A 33 -13.42 -2.59 -2.92
C TYR A 33 -13.90 -2.66 -1.47
N GLY A 34 -13.00 -2.89 -0.54
CA GLY A 34 -13.35 -3.05 0.87
C GLY A 34 -14.19 -4.31 1.14
N MET A 35 -13.98 -5.38 0.38
CA MET A 35 -14.79 -6.60 0.48
C MET A 35 -14.78 -7.22 1.88
N SER A 36 -13.63 -7.25 2.54
CA SER A 36 -13.47 -7.78 3.91
C SER A 36 -13.83 -6.76 5.00
N LEU A 37 -13.92 -5.47 4.66
CA LEU A 37 -14.20 -4.43 5.65
C LEU A 37 -15.59 -4.54 6.24
N PRO A 38 -15.76 -4.18 7.54
CA PRO A 38 -17.06 -4.11 8.18
C PRO A 38 -18.01 -3.10 7.52
N ARG A 39 -19.29 -3.38 7.62
CA ARG A 39 -20.36 -2.55 7.04
C ARG A 39 -20.38 -1.11 7.56
N GLN A 40 -19.91 -0.88 8.79
CA GLN A 40 -19.81 0.47 9.37
C GLN A 40 -18.88 1.41 8.57
N TYR A 41 -17.91 0.84 7.82
CA TYR A 41 -17.04 1.59 6.92
C TYR A 41 -17.47 1.48 5.45
N GLY A 42 -18.67 0.93 5.20
CA GLY A 42 -19.22 0.71 3.86
C GLY A 42 -18.80 -0.59 3.19
N GLY A 43 -18.03 -1.46 3.86
CA GLY A 43 -17.58 -2.73 3.34
C GLY A 43 -18.67 -3.80 3.23
N LEU A 44 -18.35 -4.89 2.53
CA LEU A 44 -19.27 -6.01 2.34
C LEU A 44 -19.27 -7.01 3.50
N ASN A 45 -18.29 -6.90 4.41
CA ASN A 45 -18.09 -7.81 5.55
C ASN A 45 -17.96 -9.28 5.11
N PHE A 46 -17.29 -9.51 3.97
CA PHE A 46 -17.02 -10.86 3.50
C PHE A 46 -15.90 -11.51 4.31
N SER A 47 -16.03 -12.83 4.49
CA SER A 47 -14.90 -13.62 4.96
C SER A 47 -13.83 -13.77 3.85
N TYR A 48 -12.70 -14.33 4.21
CA TYR A 48 -11.56 -14.44 3.29
C TYR A 48 -11.84 -15.35 2.08
N VAL A 49 -12.70 -16.37 2.20
CA VAL A 49 -13.00 -17.32 1.11
C VAL A 49 -13.64 -16.62 -0.10
N PRO A 50 -14.75 -15.86 0.02
CA PRO A 50 -15.30 -15.08 -1.11
C PRO A 50 -14.30 -14.07 -1.69
N TYR A 51 -13.44 -13.47 -0.86
CA TYR A 51 -12.40 -12.57 -1.32
C TYR A 51 -11.38 -13.28 -2.23
N VAL A 52 -10.86 -14.45 -1.82
CA VAL A 52 -9.93 -15.26 -2.62
C VAL A 52 -10.58 -15.74 -3.92
N MET A 53 -11.84 -16.12 -3.90
CA MET A 53 -12.58 -16.48 -5.13
C MET A 53 -12.69 -15.29 -6.10
N ALA A 54 -12.95 -14.09 -5.57
CA ALA A 54 -12.95 -12.88 -6.39
C ALA A 54 -11.56 -12.56 -6.94
N ALA A 55 -10.49 -12.75 -6.14
CA ALA A 55 -9.11 -12.55 -6.57
C ALA A 55 -8.74 -13.49 -7.74
N GLU A 56 -9.14 -14.76 -7.71
CA GLU A 56 -8.97 -15.69 -8.84
C GLU A 56 -9.65 -15.17 -10.10
N ILE A 57 -10.92 -14.72 -10.00
CA ILE A 57 -11.67 -14.22 -11.15
C ILE A 57 -11.03 -12.97 -11.75
N VAL A 58 -10.62 -12.02 -10.90
CA VAL A 58 -9.96 -10.78 -11.33
C VAL A 58 -8.61 -11.09 -11.99
N SER A 59 -7.83 -12.03 -11.44
CA SER A 59 -6.53 -12.43 -11.97
C SER A 59 -6.64 -13.10 -13.34
N ARG A 60 -7.69 -13.89 -13.56
CA ARG A 60 -7.98 -14.48 -14.88
C ARG A 60 -8.34 -13.43 -15.93
N GLY A 61 -8.93 -12.32 -15.51
CA GLY A 61 -9.24 -11.18 -16.39
C GLY A 61 -8.02 -10.32 -16.68
N ASP A 62 -7.29 -9.92 -15.65
CA ASP A 62 -6.09 -9.08 -15.74
C ASP A 62 -5.22 -9.29 -14.49
N CYS A 63 -4.18 -10.10 -14.63
CA CYS A 63 -3.24 -10.41 -13.54
C CYS A 63 -2.48 -9.17 -13.04
N GLY A 64 -2.17 -8.23 -13.93
CA GLY A 64 -1.54 -6.95 -13.55
C GLY A 64 -2.45 -6.10 -12.68
N PHE A 65 -3.70 -5.98 -13.07
CA PHE A 65 -4.69 -5.24 -12.30
C PHE A 65 -5.02 -5.94 -10.97
N ALA A 66 -5.03 -7.26 -10.93
CA ALA A 66 -5.26 -8.03 -9.71
C ALA A 66 -4.27 -7.65 -8.58
N ASN A 67 -3.01 -7.38 -8.93
CA ASN A 67 -2.02 -6.87 -7.96
C ASN A 67 -2.39 -5.48 -7.39
N ILE A 68 -2.98 -4.60 -8.19
CA ILE A 68 -3.43 -3.27 -7.73
C ILE A 68 -4.67 -3.42 -6.85
N TRP A 69 -5.64 -4.18 -7.33
CA TRP A 69 -6.91 -4.42 -6.63
C TRP A 69 -6.71 -5.17 -5.31
N GLY A 70 -5.82 -6.18 -5.27
CA GLY A 70 -5.50 -6.96 -4.07
C GLY A 70 -4.89 -6.14 -2.94
N LEU A 71 -4.23 -5.01 -3.25
CA LEU A 71 -3.69 -4.12 -2.21
C LEU A 71 -4.77 -3.45 -1.35
N GLN A 72 -6.07 -3.64 -1.64
CA GLN A 72 -7.13 -3.29 -0.69
C GLN A 72 -6.98 -3.99 0.67
N ASP A 73 -6.20 -5.08 0.74
CA ASP A 73 -5.86 -5.78 2.00
C ASP A 73 -5.11 -4.87 3.00
N CYS A 74 -4.51 -3.78 2.56
CA CYS A 74 -4.01 -2.73 3.45
C CYS A 74 -5.08 -2.20 4.42
N ALA A 75 -6.35 -2.26 4.02
CA ALA A 75 -7.47 -1.85 4.83
C ALA A 75 -7.65 -2.72 6.07
N GLU A 76 -7.35 -4.02 6.00
CA GLU A 76 -7.41 -4.92 7.16
C GLU A 76 -6.41 -4.50 8.24
N THR A 77 -5.19 -4.14 7.84
CA THR A 77 -4.17 -3.65 8.79
C THR A 77 -4.60 -2.34 9.45
N ILE A 78 -5.18 -1.42 8.68
CA ILE A 78 -5.74 -0.18 9.24
C ILE A 78 -6.87 -0.51 10.21
N TYR A 79 -7.78 -1.39 9.83
CA TYR A 79 -8.92 -1.78 10.66
C TYR A 79 -8.48 -2.45 11.96
N GLU A 80 -7.49 -3.34 11.91
CA GLU A 80 -7.06 -4.10 13.10
C GLU A 80 -6.23 -3.25 14.07
N PHE A 81 -5.36 -2.37 13.56
CA PHE A 81 -4.30 -1.77 14.38
C PHE A 81 -4.34 -0.25 14.48
N ALA A 82 -5.01 0.46 13.59
CA ALA A 82 -5.02 1.93 13.62
C ALA A 82 -5.98 2.50 14.68
N SER A 83 -5.79 3.79 15.00
CA SER A 83 -6.74 4.54 15.81
C SER A 83 -8.09 4.69 15.13
N GLU A 84 -9.15 4.96 15.89
CA GLU A 84 -10.48 5.20 15.31
C GLU A 84 -10.51 6.40 14.35
N GLU A 85 -9.67 7.41 14.60
CA GLU A 85 -9.52 8.56 13.73
C GLU A 85 -9.01 8.14 12.35
N ILE A 86 -7.92 7.38 12.29
CA ILE A 86 -7.34 6.84 11.04
C ILE A 86 -8.33 5.91 10.33
N LYS A 87 -9.01 5.03 11.07
CA LYS A 87 -10.02 4.13 10.50
C LYS A 87 -11.14 4.90 9.82
N ASN A 88 -11.70 5.90 10.50
CA ASN A 88 -12.81 6.71 9.98
C ASN A 88 -12.40 7.57 8.78
N GLU A 89 -11.14 7.97 8.70
CA GLU A 89 -10.60 8.73 7.57
C GLU A 89 -10.35 7.86 6.34
N TYR A 90 -9.65 6.73 6.50
CA TYR A 90 -9.12 5.99 5.35
C TYR A 90 -10.01 4.81 4.89
N LEU A 91 -10.65 4.08 5.79
CA LEU A 91 -11.42 2.89 5.40
C LEU A 91 -12.60 3.19 4.46
N PRO A 92 -13.40 4.25 4.67
CA PRO A 92 -14.45 4.61 3.71
C PRO A 92 -13.91 5.01 2.33
N ARG A 93 -12.70 5.58 2.27
CA ARG A 93 -12.04 5.96 1.01
C ARG A 93 -11.60 4.73 0.25
N ILE A 94 -10.98 3.75 0.92
CA ILE A 94 -10.60 2.46 0.31
C ILE A 94 -11.82 1.74 -0.22
N ASN A 95 -12.91 1.70 0.53
CA ASN A 95 -14.17 1.11 0.08
C ASN A 95 -14.75 1.79 -1.17
N LYS A 96 -14.47 3.07 -1.37
CA LYS A 96 -14.86 3.84 -2.57
C LYS A 96 -13.85 3.75 -3.72
N GLY A 97 -12.85 2.87 -3.60
CA GLY A 97 -11.86 2.62 -4.64
C GLY A 97 -10.56 3.40 -4.51
N ALA A 98 -10.28 4.08 -3.39
CA ALA A 98 -8.94 4.61 -3.16
C ALA A 98 -7.92 3.47 -3.15
N THR A 99 -6.88 3.60 -3.94
CA THR A 99 -5.86 2.57 -4.12
C THR A 99 -4.84 2.58 -2.98
N CYS A 100 -4.25 1.42 -2.70
CA CYS A 100 -3.26 1.27 -1.64
C CYS A 100 -1.91 0.81 -2.17
N SER A 101 -0.86 1.01 -1.36
CA SER A 101 0.45 0.40 -1.53
C SER A 101 1.06 0.00 -0.19
N MET A 102 1.90 -1.05 -0.23
CA MET A 102 2.73 -1.50 0.89
C MET A 102 4.17 -1.06 0.66
N ASP A 103 4.56 0.04 1.26
CA ASP A 103 5.87 0.64 1.06
C ASP A 103 6.87 0.08 2.08
N LEU A 104 7.34 -1.16 1.85
CA LEU A 104 8.20 -1.90 2.76
C LEU A 104 9.64 -1.91 2.30
N THR A 105 9.88 -2.42 1.10
CA THR A 105 11.19 -2.74 0.52
C THR A 105 12.03 -1.49 0.21
N GLU A 106 13.34 -1.60 0.46
CA GLU A 106 14.35 -0.61 0.10
C GLU A 106 15.43 -1.26 -0.79
N PRO A 107 16.34 -0.49 -1.42
CA PRO A 107 17.39 -1.05 -2.27
C PRO A 107 18.20 -2.17 -1.60
N ASP A 108 18.49 -2.02 -0.30
CA ASP A 108 19.33 -2.95 0.50
C ASP A 108 18.53 -3.73 1.55
N ALA A 109 17.19 -3.63 1.56
CA ALA A 109 16.32 -4.24 2.56
C ALA A 109 15.04 -4.76 1.91
N GLY A 110 15.05 -5.99 1.44
CA GLY A 110 13.90 -6.70 0.87
C GLY A 110 13.52 -7.90 1.72
N SER A 111 14.24 -9.02 1.56
CA SER A 111 14.01 -10.22 2.37
C SER A 111 14.28 -9.99 3.86
N ASP A 112 15.29 -9.19 4.17
CA ASP A 112 15.56 -8.73 5.54
C ASP A 112 15.02 -7.30 5.75
N LEU A 113 13.75 -7.18 6.10
CA LEU A 113 13.11 -5.90 6.42
C LEU A 113 13.62 -5.28 7.73
N GLN A 114 14.37 -6.00 8.56
CA GLN A 114 14.99 -5.39 9.75
C GLN A 114 16.01 -4.31 9.36
N ALA A 115 16.63 -4.44 8.19
CA ALA A 115 17.60 -3.49 7.66
C ALA A 115 16.99 -2.20 7.07
N VAL A 116 15.67 -2.01 7.10
CA VAL A 116 14.99 -0.79 6.63
C VAL A 116 15.56 0.46 7.30
N ARG A 117 15.88 1.48 6.49
CA ARG A 117 16.58 2.71 6.90
C ARG A 117 15.76 3.98 6.71
N LEU A 118 14.65 3.94 5.95
CA LEU A 118 13.77 5.11 5.81
C LEU A 118 13.43 5.63 7.19
N LYS A 119 13.74 6.91 7.47
CA LYS A 119 13.60 7.51 8.79
C LYS A 119 12.19 8.06 8.98
N ALA A 120 11.67 7.89 10.20
CA ALA A 120 10.50 8.58 10.70
C ALA A 120 10.90 9.40 11.92
N THR A 121 10.72 10.73 11.84
CA THR A 121 11.01 11.66 12.94
C THR A 121 9.73 12.36 13.34
N TYR A 122 9.43 12.43 14.63
CA TYR A 122 8.25 13.13 15.10
C TYR A 122 8.49 14.65 15.12
N ASP A 123 7.61 15.38 14.47
CA ASP A 123 7.58 16.85 14.44
C ASP A 123 6.61 17.33 15.53
N GLU A 124 7.16 17.66 16.68
CA GLU A 124 6.40 18.11 17.87
C GLU A 124 5.53 19.35 17.60
N ALA A 125 6.04 20.26 16.77
CA ALA A 125 5.33 21.51 16.47
C ALA A 125 4.11 21.28 15.57
N ALA A 126 4.21 20.33 14.64
CA ALA A 126 3.14 19.98 13.71
C ALA A 126 2.27 18.81 14.20
N GLY A 127 2.71 18.07 15.22
CA GLY A 127 2.01 16.90 15.75
C GLY A 127 1.95 15.72 14.77
N VAL A 128 2.91 15.62 13.84
CA VAL A 128 2.94 14.58 12.80
C VAL A 128 4.31 13.93 12.69
N TRP A 129 4.36 12.72 12.15
CA TRP A 129 5.61 12.09 11.77
C TRP A 129 6.07 12.59 10.41
N ARG A 130 7.40 12.72 10.23
CA ARG A 130 8.04 13.11 8.97
C ARG A 130 8.86 11.96 8.45
N LEU A 131 8.51 11.46 7.26
CA LEU A 131 9.19 10.35 6.60
C LEU A 131 10.22 10.87 5.61
N ASN A 132 11.45 10.32 5.68
CA ASN A 132 12.56 10.69 4.79
C ASN A 132 13.35 9.45 4.37
N GLY A 133 13.53 9.26 3.06
CA GLY A 133 14.29 8.14 2.50
C GLY A 133 13.72 7.62 1.19
N VAL A 134 14.13 6.40 0.82
CA VAL A 134 13.78 5.79 -0.46
C VAL A 134 13.12 4.43 -0.21
N LYS A 135 12.03 4.18 -0.91
CA LYS A 135 11.43 2.86 -1.05
C LYS A 135 11.57 2.38 -2.49
N ARG A 136 11.79 1.09 -2.71
CA ARG A 136 12.00 0.53 -4.04
C ARG A 136 11.21 -0.76 -4.25
N PHE A 137 10.89 -1.06 -5.50
CA PHE A 137 10.06 -2.20 -5.90
C PHE A 137 8.65 -2.17 -5.30
N ILE A 138 8.07 -0.97 -5.18
CA ILE A 138 6.75 -0.79 -4.59
C ILE A 138 5.67 -0.97 -5.65
N THR A 139 4.89 -2.02 -5.50
CA THR A 139 3.71 -2.29 -6.31
C THR A 139 2.69 -1.18 -6.11
N ASN A 140 2.19 -0.64 -7.24
CA ASN A 140 1.25 0.48 -7.23
C ASN A 140 1.77 1.70 -6.45
N GLY A 141 3.06 2.02 -6.64
CA GLY A 141 3.77 3.00 -5.81
C GLY A 141 3.21 4.43 -5.82
N ASP A 142 2.31 4.79 -6.75
CA ASP A 142 1.59 6.08 -6.77
C ASP A 142 0.17 5.98 -6.16
N ALA A 143 -0.07 4.98 -5.33
CA ALA A 143 -1.34 4.76 -4.65
C ALA A 143 -1.78 5.97 -3.80
N ASP A 144 -3.10 6.13 -3.66
CA ASP A 144 -3.71 7.19 -2.86
C ASP A 144 -3.33 7.10 -1.38
N ILE A 145 -3.26 5.87 -0.86
CA ILE A 145 -2.97 5.56 0.54
C ILE A 145 -1.78 4.61 0.60
N LYS A 146 -0.74 4.98 1.35
CA LYS A 146 0.48 4.19 1.49
C LYS A 146 0.65 3.73 2.91
N LEU A 147 0.89 2.44 3.11
CA LEU A 147 1.34 1.90 4.38
C LEU A 147 2.87 1.74 4.36
N VAL A 148 3.55 2.53 5.17
CA VAL A 148 5.00 2.72 5.10
C VAL A 148 5.68 2.15 6.34
N LEU A 149 6.63 1.22 6.15
CA LEU A 149 7.52 0.76 7.23
C LEU A 149 8.72 1.69 7.33
N ALA A 150 8.95 2.26 8.51
CA ALA A 150 10.02 3.23 8.71
C ALA A 150 10.67 3.10 10.09
N ARG A 151 11.92 3.50 10.19
CA ARG A 151 12.69 3.51 11.43
C ARG A 151 12.36 4.76 12.25
N SER A 152 11.67 4.54 13.35
CA SER A 152 11.25 5.58 14.30
C SER A 152 12.15 5.69 15.53
N GLU A 153 13.04 4.70 15.74
CA GLU A 153 13.94 4.67 16.90
C GLU A 153 15.38 4.88 16.45
N GLU A 154 16.01 5.96 16.88
CA GLU A 154 17.40 6.24 16.62
C GLU A 154 18.32 5.21 17.30
N GLY A 155 19.47 4.92 16.68
CA GLY A 155 20.45 3.99 17.22
C GLY A 155 20.06 2.52 17.16
N THR A 156 18.94 2.18 16.54
CA THR A 156 18.51 0.79 16.34
C THR A 156 18.84 0.28 14.94
N SER A 157 19.10 -1.02 14.82
CA SER A 157 19.39 -1.69 13.54
C SER A 157 18.53 -2.93 13.28
N ASP A 158 17.65 -3.27 14.20
CA ASP A 158 16.75 -4.43 14.14
C ASP A 158 15.26 -4.03 13.99
N GLY A 159 14.38 -5.05 13.93
CA GLY A 159 12.95 -4.86 13.75
C GLY A 159 12.25 -4.08 14.87
N ARG A 160 12.85 -4.02 16.07
CA ARG A 160 12.30 -3.28 17.23
C ARG A 160 12.43 -1.76 17.07
N GLY A 161 13.23 -1.29 16.12
CA GLY A 161 13.31 0.13 15.79
C GLY A 161 12.31 0.59 14.73
N LEU A 162 11.47 -0.29 14.22
CA LEU A 162 10.57 -0.04 13.10
C LEU A 162 9.13 0.16 13.54
N SER A 163 8.50 1.22 13.05
CA SER A 163 7.08 1.53 13.22
C SER A 163 6.37 1.57 11.86
N TYR A 164 5.05 1.52 11.87
CA TYR A 164 4.23 1.51 10.66
C TYR A 164 3.43 2.79 10.54
N PHE A 165 3.33 3.33 9.35
CA PHE A 165 2.73 4.64 9.12
C PHE A 165 1.76 4.60 7.96
N VAL A 166 0.70 5.43 8.03
CA VAL A 166 -0.13 5.74 6.88
C VAL A 166 0.25 7.11 6.34
N TYR A 167 0.46 7.18 5.02
CA TYR A 167 0.71 8.41 4.26
C TYR A 167 -0.37 8.60 3.20
N ASP A 168 -0.88 9.82 3.09
CA ASP A 168 -1.84 10.23 2.06
C ASP A 168 -1.13 10.93 0.90
N ARG A 169 -1.34 10.42 -0.33
CA ARG A 169 -0.78 11.00 -1.56
C ARG A 169 -1.16 12.46 -1.77
N ALA A 170 -2.31 12.90 -1.25
CA ALA A 170 -2.75 14.29 -1.32
C ALA A 170 -1.73 15.29 -0.74
N ASN A 171 -0.84 14.85 0.15
CA ASN A 171 0.25 15.66 0.71
C ASN A 171 1.37 15.99 -0.29
N LYS A 172 1.46 15.28 -1.43
CA LYS A 172 2.43 15.52 -2.52
C LYS A 172 3.91 15.58 -2.08
N ALA A 173 4.28 14.90 -1.00
CA ALA A 173 5.64 14.88 -0.44
C ALA A 173 6.43 13.62 -0.81
N VAL A 174 5.88 12.80 -1.70
CA VAL A 174 6.53 11.59 -2.24
C VAL A 174 6.69 11.75 -3.75
N THR A 175 7.91 11.53 -4.24
CA THR A 175 8.24 11.57 -5.67
C THR A 175 8.35 10.15 -6.22
N VAL A 176 7.67 9.88 -7.33
CA VAL A 176 7.88 8.68 -8.13
C VAL A 176 9.11 8.89 -9.00
N ARG A 177 10.24 8.29 -8.60
CA ARG A 177 11.51 8.48 -9.32
C ARG A 177 11.56 7.69 -10.62
N ARG A 178 11.02 6.47 -10.62
CA ARG A 178 10.96 5.60 -11.79
C ARG A 178 9.96 4.45 -11.60
N ILE A 179 9.58 3.83 -12.72
CA ILE A 179 8.88 2.54 -12.80
C ILE A 179 9.88 1.50 -13.26
N GLU A 180 9.90 0.33 -12.62
CA GLU A 180 10.78 -0.77 -12.98
C GLU A 180 10.28 -1.47 -14.25
N ASN A 181 11.21 -1.80 -15.15
CA ASN A 181 10.90 -2.60 -16.33
C ASN A 181 10.91 -4.09 -15.96
N LYS A 182 9.73 -4.70 -15.89
CA LYS A 182 9.54 -6.10 -15.47
C LYS A 182 9.43 -7.04 -16.66
N LEU A 183 9.61 -8.34 -16.42
CA LEU A 183 9.44 -9.39 -17.42
C LEU A 183 7.97 -9.63 -17.78
N GLY A 184 7.04 -9.43 -16.85
CA GLY A 184 5.59 -9.54 -17.02
C GLY A 184 4.84 -8.72 -15.98
N ILE A 185 3.50 -8.80 -16.00
CA ILE A 185 2.61 -8.04 -15.10
C ILE A 185 2.95 -6.54 -15.16
N LYS A 186 3.21 -6.04 -16.37
CA LYS A 186 3.67 -4.65 -16.59
C LYS A 186 2.56 -3.63 -16.34
N GLY A 187 1.30 -4.03 -16.49
CA GLY A 187 0.13 -3.21 -16.18
C GLY A 187 0.10 -2.73 -14.72
N SER A 188 0.69 -3.51 -13.80
CA SER A 188 0.90 -3.08 -12.40
C SER A 188 2.22 -2.33 -12.28
N PRO A 189 2.24 -1.01 -12.03
CA PRO A 189 3.49 -0.26 -11.87
C PRO A 189 4.23 -0.71 -10.61
N THR A 190 5.51 -0.96 -10.75
CA THR A 190 6.42 -1.20 -9.62
C THR A 190 7.40 -0.04 -9.56
N ALA A 191 7.32 0.77 -8.52
CA ALA A 191 7.97 2.07 -8.47
C ALA A 191 9.11 2.17 -7.45
N GLU A 192 10.03 3.11 -7.72
CA GLU A 192 10.96 3.66 -6.73
C GLU A 192 10.43 5.01 -6.26
N LEU A 193 10.30 5.16 -4.95
CA LEU A 193 9.69 6.31 -4.29
C LEU A 193 10.70 7.05 -3.42
N VAL A 194 10.69 8.37 -3.48
CA VAL A 194 11.49 9.24 -2.62
C VAL A 194 10.56 10.01 -1.69
N PHE A 195 10.71 9.77 -0.41
CA PHE A 195 10.01 10.49 0.67
C PHE A 195 10.86 11.69 1.08
N ASN A 196 10.28 12.87 1.02
CA ASN A 196 10.94 14.12 1.40
C ASN A 196 10.07 14.86 2.41
N ASN A 197 10.41 14.72 3.68
CA ASN A 197 9.69 15.34 4.79
C ASN A 197 8.18 15.03 4.76
N ALA A 198 7.83 13.82 4.34
CA ALA A 198 6.47 13.40 4.07
C ALA A 198 5.67 13.25 5.36
N PRO A 199 4.57 14.01 5.56
CA PRO A 199 3.78 13.93 6.78
C PRO A 199 3.00 12.61 6.80
N ALA A 200 3.05 11.91 7.94
CA ALA A 200 2.39 10.63 8.11
C ALA A 200 1.85 10.46 9.53
N GLN A 201 0.87 9.58 9.68
CA GLN A 201 0.29 9.19 10.96
C GLN A 201 0.76 7.78 11.32
N ILE A 202 0.99 7.52 12.60
CA ILE A 202 1.41 6.20 13.05
C ILE A 202 0.22 5.24 13.09
N VAL A 203 0.43 4.02 12.60
CA VAL A 203 -0.54 2.93 12.69
C VAL A 203 -0.18 2.05 13.88
N GLY A 204 -1.03 2.04 14.89
CA GLY A 204 -0.80 1.31 16.12
C GLY A 204 0.34 1.88 16.97
N ASP A 205 1.03 1.01 17.70
CA ASP A 205 2.09 1.38 18.62
C ASP A 205 3.46 1.46 17.94
N ARG A 206 4.33 2.34 18.45
CA ARG A 206 5.74 2.42 18.04
C ARG A 206 6.44 1.08 18.26
N LYS A 207 7.47 0.80 17.46
CA LYS A 207 8.34 -0.39 17.55
C LYS A 207 7.69 -1.72 17.17
N LEU A 208 6.39 -1.75 16.87
CA LEU A 208 5.66 -2.95 16.49
C LEU A 208 5.44 -3.07 14.97
N GLY A 209 5.95 -2.13 14.19
CA GLY A 209 5.72 -2.05 12.74
C GLY A 209 6.05 -3.34 12.00
N LEU A 210 7.26 -3.87 12.15
CA LEU A 210 7.66 -5.11 11.51
C LEU A 210 7.14 -6.34 12.26
N ILE A 211 7.43 -6.41 13.56
CA ILE A 211 7.26 -7.64 14.35
C ILE A 211 5.78 -8.03 14.57
N LYS A 212 4.86 -7.10 14.37
CA LYS A 212 3.42 -7.34 14.52
C LYS A 212 2.66 -6.98 13.24
N TYR A 213 2.66 -5.72 12.81
CA TYR A 213 1.73 -5.22 11.79
C TYR A 213 2.07 -5.71 10.39
N VAL A 214 3.34 -5.60 9.96
CA VAL A 214 3.78 -6.13 8.66
C VAL A 214 3.66 -7.65 8.61
N MET A 215 3.97 -8.35 9.69
CA MET A 215 3.84 -9.82 9.73
C MET A 215 2.37 -10.27 9.61
N SER A 216 1.43 -9.55 10.25
CA SER A 216 0.00 -9.82 10.11
C SER A 216 -0.46 -9.58 8.67
N LEU A 217 -0.14 -8.42 8.11
CA LEU A 217 -0.47 -8.05 6.72
C LEU A 217 0.05 -9.09 5.72
N MET A 218 1.33 -9.48 5.83
CA MET A 218 1.95 -10.45 4.91
C MET A 218 1.33 -11.84 4.99
N ASN A 219 0.82 -12.23 6.16
CA ASN A 219 0.13 -13.50 6.29
C ASN A 219 -1.21 -13.52 5.54
N GLY A 220 -1.95 -12.42 5.55
CA GLY A 220 -3.16 -12.24 4.76
C GLY A 220 -2.87 -12.15 3.25
N ALA A 221 -1.98 -11.26 2.85
CA ALA A 221 -1.64 -11.00 1.45
C ALA A 221 -1.19 -12.26 0.69
N ARG A 222 -0.40 -13.16 1.32
CA ARG A 222 0.04 -14.42 0.70
C ARG A 222 -1.11 -15.33 0.26
N GLN A 223 -2.25 -15.27 0.91
CA GLN A 223 -3.42 -16.07 0.51
C GLN A 223 -4.05 -15.52 -0.77
N GLY A 224 -4.13 -14.19 -0.91
CA GLY A 224 -4.58 -13.54 -2.14
C GLY A 224 -3.62 -13.78 -3.31
N GLU A 225 -2.31 -13.66 -3.07
CA GLU A 225 -1.28 -13.96 -4.10
C GLU A 225 -1.31 -15.43 -4.55
N GLY A 226 -1.61 -16.36 -3.65
CA GLY A 226 -1.75 -17.78 -4.00
C GLY A 226 -2.93 -18.09 -4.92
N ALA A 227 -3.89 -17.16 -5.08
CA ALA A 227 -5.02 -17.30 -5.99
C ALA A 227 -4.74 -16.73 -7.40
N GLN A 228 -3.65 -15.97 -7.59
CA GLN A 228 -3.20 -15.43 -8.86
C GLN A 228 -2.49 -16.49 -9.70
#